data_4ec59a761107212e8a75d6270a6bbafb
#
_entry.id   4ec59a761107212e8a75d6270a6bbafb
#
_cell.length_a   1.000
_cell.length_b   1.000
_cell.length_c   1.000
_cell.angle_alpha   90.00
_cell.angle_beta   90.00
_cell.angle_gamma   90.00
#
_symmetry.space_group_name_H-M   'P 1'
#
loop_
_entity.id
_entity.type
_entity.pdbx_description
1 polymer ?
#
loop_
_entity_poly.entity_id
_entity_poly.type
_entity_poly.pdbx_seq_one_letter_code
_entity_poly.pdbx_strand_id
1 'polypeptide(L)'
;MAEPVTAVQGAGLAAYLLLAACMLLNALANFVIKLAVRGQQFQLDIAHLGETLKHLATNPVLWGGVACFGVALVGYSIVLSRLNLSTAYPVMAGGGFLLVFVLSALYLREAVTMSQFGGALCIVLGMWLLLR
;
A
#
# COMPACT_ATOMS: atom_id res chain seq x y z
N MET A 1 -6.40 -0.01 33.41
CA MET A 1 -6.54 1.46 33.32
C MET A 1 -6.59 1.82 31.82
N ALA A 2 -7.77 2.15 31.35
CA ALA A 2 -7.96 2.59 29.96
C ALA A 2 -7.60 4.07 29.90
N GLU A 3 -6.50 4.40 29.23
CA GLU A 3 -6.20 5.76 28.86
C GLU A 3 -7.27 6.26 27.88
N PRO A 4 -7.81 7.47 28.09
CA PRO A 4 -8.96 7.94 27.32
C PRO A 4 -8.59 8.26 25.87
N VAL A 5 -9.54 8.03 24.98
CA VAL A 5 -9.60 8.24 23.52
C VAL A 5 -9.30 9.69 23.06
N THR A 6 -8.55 10.47 23.81
CA THR A 6 -8.24 11.89 23.50
C THR A 6 -6.98 12.09 22.65
N ALA A 7 -6.29 11.01 22.25
CA ALA A 7 -5.05 11.13 21.47
C ALA A 7 -5.26 11.53 19.99
N VAL A 8 -6.48 11.44 19.46
CA VAL A 8 -6.77 11.76 18.06
C VAL A 8 -6.77 13.29 17.79
N GLN A 9 -7.01 14.09 18.81
CA GLN A 9 -7.05 15.57 18.66
C GLN A 9 -5.68 16.26 18.70
N GLY A 10 -4.60 15.52 19.04
CA GLY A 10 -3.24 16.07 19.11
C GLY A 10 -2.30 15.65 17.98
N ALA A 11 -2.74 14.76 17.10
CA ALA A 11 -1.94 14.41 15.93
C ALA A 11 -1.99 15.57 14.94
N GLY A 12 -0.97 16.42 14.96
CA GLY A 12 -0.88 17.59 14.09
C GLY A 12 -1.01 17.21 12.61
N LEU A 13 -1.45 18.15 11.80
CA LEU A 13 -1.58 18.04 10.33
C LEU A 13 -0.38 17.31 9.69
N ALA A 14 0.82 17.50 10.26
CA ALA A 14 2.05 16.82 9.82
C ALA A 14 1.97 15.29 9.85
N ALA A 15 1.31 14.69 10.85
CA ALA A 15 1.19 13.22 10.92
C ALA A 15 0.27 12.67 9.82
N TYR A 16 -0.81 13.38 9.50
CA TYR A 16 -1.70 13.00 8.39
C TYR A 16 -1.07 13.24 7.02
N LEU A 17 -0.29 14.30 6.86
CA LEU A 17 0.48 14.55 5.63
C LEU A 17 1.55 13.47 5.43
N LEU A 18 2.25 13.08 6.49
CA LEU A 18 3.22 12.00 6.44
C LEU A 18 2.54 10.66 6.12
N LEU A 19 1.37 10.37 6.70
CA LEU A 19 0.59 9.18 6.39
C LEU A 19 0.21 9.15 4.90
N ALA A 20 -0.27 10.28 4.36
CA ALA A 20 -0.61 10.40 2.94
C ALA A 20 0.62 10.20 2.04
N ALA A 21 1.77 10.77 2.40
CA ALA A 21 3.02 10.57 1.67
C ALA A 21 3.48 9.10 1.69
N CYS A 22 3.42 8.44 2.84
CA CYS A 22 3.71 7.01 2.97
C CYS A 22 2.76 6.14 2.14
N MET A 23 1.48 6.50 2.11
CA MET A 23 0.45 5.82 1.33
C MET A 23 0.73 5.94 -0.18
N LEU A 24 1.08 7.14 -0.66
CA LEU A 24 1.47 7.38 -2.06
C LEU A 24 2.73 6.59 -2.43
N LEU A 25 3.75 6.62 -1.56
CA LEU A 25 5.00 5.92 -1.79
C LEU A 25 4.81 4.39 -1.79
N ASN A 26 3.96 3.88 -0.90
CA ASN A 26 3.59 2.47 -0.86
C ASN A 26 2.83 2.03 -2.13
N ALA A 27 1.90 2.86 -2.61
CA ALA A 27 1.18 2.58 -3.86
C ALA A 27 2.13 2.59 -5.06
N LEU A 28 3.06 3.56 -5.11
CA LEU A 28 4.10 3.63 -6.14
C LEU A 28 5.01 2.39 -6.09
N ALA A 29 5.43 1.96 -4.90
CA ALA A 29 6.24 0.76 -4.72
C ALA A 29 5.54 -0.48 -5.29
N ASN A 30 4.27 -0.69 -4.96
CA ASN A 30 3.46 -1.79 -5.50
C ASN A 30 3.34 -1.71 -7.03
N PHE A 31 3.14 -0.51 -7.57
CA PHE A 31 3.07 -0.30 -9.00
C PHE A 31 4.39 -0.64 -9.70
N VAL A 32 5.52 -0.18 -9.16
CA VAL A 32 6.87 -0.47 -9.70
C VAL A 32 7.17 -1.97 -9.63
N ILE A 33 6.82 -2.64 -8.51
CA ILE A 33 6.97 -4.10 -8.37
C ILE A 33 6.13 -4.82 -9.43
N LYS A 34 4.89 -4.39 -9.65
CA LYS A 34 4.02 -4.96 -10.70
C LYS A 34 4.63 -4.80 -12.08
N LEU A 35 5.23 -3.64 -12.39
CA LEU A 35 5.94 -3.43 -13.66
C LEU A 35 7.16 -4.35 -13.79
N ALA A 36 7.91 -4.55 -12.70
CA ALA A 36 9.10 -5.40 -12.69
C ALA A 36 8.79 -6.87 -13.00
N VAL A 37 7.60 -7.35 -12.59
CA VAL A 37 7.17 -8.74 -12.82
C VAL A 37 6.23 -8.90 -14.02
N ARG A 38 5.84 -7.80 -14.67
CA ARG A 38 4.94 -7.81 -15.81
C ARG A 38 5.60 -8.52 -17.01
N GLY A 39 4.88 -9.50 -17.57
CA GLY A 39 5.35 -10.28 -18.73
C GLY A 39 6.27 -11.44 -18.38
N GLN A 40 6.61 -11.63 -17.12
CA GLN A 40 7.32 -12.81 -16.67
C GLN A 40 6.33 -13.90 -16.27
N GLN A 41 6.40 -15.05 -16.91
CA GLN A 41 5.62 -16.24 -16.52
C GLN A 41 6.41 -16.96 -15.44
N PHE A 42 6.17 -16.61 -14.18
CA PHE A 42 6.71 -17.37 -13.06
C PHE A 42 5.97 -18.70 -12.94
N GLN A 43 6.67 -19.77 -13.22
CA GLN A 43 6.16 -21.11 -12.92
C GLN A 43 6.28 -21.34 -11.42
N LEU A 44 5.13 -21.47 -10.74
CA LEU A 44 5.05 -21.80 -9.30
C LEU A 44 5.30 -23.31 -9.09
N ASP A 45 6.37 -23.81 -9.68
CA ASP A 45 6.83 -25.17 -9.49
C ASP A 45 8.09 -25.16 -8.62
N ILE A 46 8.15 -26.09 -7.66
CA ILE A 46 9.28 -26.23 -6.74
C ILE A 46 10.60 -26.43 -7.51
N ALA A 47 10.54 -27.12 -8.66
CA ALA A 47 11.70 -27.36 -9.52
C ALA A 47 12.32 -26.07 -10.12
N HIS A 48 11.51 -25.02 -10.31
CA HIS A 48 11.93 -23.75 -10.94
C HIS A 48 12.05 -22.58 -9.95
N LEU A 49 11.83 -22.82 -8.67
CA LEU A 49 11.92 -21.80 -7.62
C LEU A 49 13.28 -21.10 -7.58
N GLY A 50 14.37 -21.83 -7.80
CA GLY A 50 15.72 -21.28 -7.82
C GLY A 50 15.94 -20.28 -8.97
N GLU A 51 15.44 -20.57 -10.16
CA GLU A 51 15.52 -19.68 -11.32
C GLU A 51 14.64 -18.44 -11.13
N THR A 52 13.43 -18.63 -10.60
CA THR A 52 12.52 -17.52 -10.27
C THR A 52 13.15 -16.57 -9.26
N LEU A 53 13.74 -17.09 -8.17
CA LEU A 53 14.44 -16.29 -7.16
C LEU A 53 15.63 -15.54 -7.75
N LYS A 54 16.42 -16.19 -8.60
CA LYS A 54 17.55 -15.57 -9.28
C LYS A 54 17.10 -14.41 -10.18
N HIS A 55 16.03 -14.60 -10.96
CA HIS A 55 15.44 -13.56 -11.79
C HIS A 55 14.93 -12.37 -10.97
N LEU A 56 14.26 -12.63 -9.86
CA LEU A 56 13.81 -11.58 -8.93
C LEU A 56 14.99 -10.83 -8.31
N ALA A 57 16.02 -11.56 -7.86
CA ALA A 57 17.20 -10.98 -7.22
C ALA A 57 18.06 -10.12 -8.18
N THR A 58 18.04 -10.40 -9.48
CA THR A 58 18.81 -9.66 -10.48
C THR A 58 18.04 -8.50 -11.14
N ASN A 59 16.75 -8.32 -10.83
CA ASN A 59 15.93 -7.29 -11.44
C ASN A 59 16.08 -5.94 -10.71
N PRO A 60 16.74 -4.92 -11.32
CA PRO A 60 16.97 -3.64 -10.66
C PRO A 60 15.68 -2.84 -10.43
N VAL A 61 14.65 -3.03 -11.27
CA VAL A 61 13.34 -2.36 -11.13
C VAL A 61 12.62 -2.88 -9.89
N LEU A 62 12.72 -4.20 -9.64
CA LEU A 62 12.17 -4.80 -8.42
C LEU A 62 12.81 -4.20 -7.17
N TRP A 63 14.14 -4.07 -7.15
CA TRP A 63 14.85 -3.47 -6.03
C TRP A 63 14.50 -2.01 -5.80
N GLY A 64 14.23 -1.26 -6.86
CA GLY A 64 13.68 0.10 -6.76
C GLY A 64 12.33 0.13 -6.04
N GLY A 65 11.41 -0.78 -6.40
CA GLY A 65 10.13 -0.94 -5.71
C GLY A 65 10.28 -1.34 -4.24
N VAL A 66 11.18 -2.29 -3.94
CA VAL A 66 11.47 -2.73 -2.57
C VAL A 66 12.06 -1.58 -1.74
N ALA A 67 12.97 -0.78 -2.29
CA ALA A 67 13.52 0.38 -1.61
C ALA A 67 12.44 1.42 -1.29
N CYS A 68 11.56 1.75 -2.25
CA CYS A 68 10.41 2.63 -2.02
C CYS A 68 9.49 2.08 -0.92
N PHE A 69 9.25 0.78 -0.91
CA PHE A 69 8.45 0.13 0.14
C PHE A 69 9.12 0.25 1.51
N GLY A 70 10.43 0.05 1.59
CA GLY A 70 11.21 0.21 2.83
C GLY A 70 11.13 1.63 3.39
N VAL A 71 11.27 2.66 2.53
CA VAL A 71 11.12 4.06 2.93
C VAL A 71 9.70 4.36 3.41
N ALA A 72 8.68 3.84 2.71
CA ALA A 72 7.28 3.97 3.13
C ALA A 72 7.03 3.33 4.51
N LEU A 73 7.64 2.16 4.77
CA LEU A 73 7.54 1.45 6.05
C LEU A 73 8.16 2.25 7.20
N VAL A 74 9.34 2.83 6.99
CA VAL A 74 10.00 3.69 7.99
C VAL A 74 9.14 4.91 8.29
N GLY A 75 8.65 5.60 7.26
CA GLY A 75 7.75 6.74 7.44
C GLY A 75 6.46 6.37 8.17
N TYR A 76 5.86 5.24 7.82
CA TYR A 76 4.66 4.72 8.49
C TYR A 76 4.93 4.37 9.97
N SER A 77 6.11 3.83 10.31
CA SER A 77 6.48 3.59 11.70
C SER A 77 6.53 4.88 12.53
N ILE A 78 6.99 5.99 11.92
CA ILE A 78 6.94 7.32 12.54
C ILE A 78 5.48 7.79 12.73
N VAL A 79 4.62 7.55 11.74
CA VAL A 79 3.19 7.86 11.87
C VAL A 79 2.55 7.11 13.03
N LEU A 80 2.86 5.82 13.21
CA LEU A 80 2.35 5.00 14.29
C LEU A 80 2.79 5.48 15.68
N SER A 81 3.88 6.24 15.79
CA SER A 81 4.25 6.90 17.06
C SER A 81 3.34 8.07 17.43
N ARG A 82 2.52 8.54 16.49
CA ARG A 82 1.66 9.72 16.64
C ARG A 82 0.17 9.42 16.49
N LEU A 83 -0.18 8.38 15.75
CA LEU A 83 -1.55 7.98 15.46
C LEU A 83 -1.82 6.57 16.00
N ASN A 84 -3.05 6.34 16.43
CA ASN A 84 -3.49 5.00 16.86
C ASN A 84 -3.47 4.04 15.66
N LEU A 85 -2.99 2.83 15.88
CA LEU A 85 -2.94 1.77 14.88
C LEU A 85 -4.33 1.47 14.28
N SER A 86 -5.38 1.52 15.10
CA SER A 86 -6.77 1.29 14.68
C SER A 86 -7.27 2.27 13.62
N THR A 87 -6.70 3.48 13.56
CA THR A 87 -7.03 4.50 12.54
C THR A 87 -6.00 4.52 11.42
N ALA A 88 -4.71 4.52 11.77
CA ALA A 88 -3.63 4.64 10.78
C ALA A 88 -3.56 3.44 9.83
N TYR A 89 -3.76 2.21 10.33
CA TYR A 89 -3.65 1.00 9.52
C TYR A 89 -4.75 0.88 8.46
N PRO A 90 -6.06 1.03 8.78
CA PRO A 90 -7.11 0.98 7.77
C PRO A 90 -6.98 2.09 6.72
N VAL A 91 -6.57 3.29 7.11
CA VAL A 91 -6.35 4.40 6.18
C VAL A 91 -5.17 4.10 5.25
N MET A 92 -4.05 3.64 5.80
CA MET A 92 -2.87 3.26 5.02
C MET A 92 -3.19 2.13 4.03
N ALA A 93 -3.82 1.06 4.50
CA ALA A 93 -4.14 -0.12 3.70
C ALA A 93 -5.24 0.18 2.66
N GLY A 94 -6.35 0.79 3.09
CA GLY A 94 -7.48 1.09 2.23
C GLY A 94 -7.15 2.18 1.21
N GLY A 95 -6.51 3.25 1.62
CA GLY A 95 -6.08 4.32 0.72
C GLY A 95 -5.01 3.85 -0.26
N GLY A 96 -4.03 3.06 0.22
CA GLY A 96 -3.03 2.42 -0.64
C GLY A 96 -3.67 1.51 -1.69
N PHE A 97 -4.66 0.69 -1.29
CA PHE A 97 -5.44 -0.13 -2.21
C PHE A 97 -6.12 0.72 -3.29
N LEU A 98 -6.82 1.78 -2.90
CA LEU A 98 -7.52 2.65 -3.86
C LEU A 98 -6.57 3.30 -4.87
N LEU A 99 -5.40 3.75 -4.41
CA LEU A 99 -4.38 4.31 -5.31
C LEU A 99 -3.86 3.27 -6.29
N VAL A 100 -3.52 2.07 -5.81
CA VAL A 100 -3.07 0.96 -6.69
C VAL A 100 -4.18 0.55 -7.64
N PHE A 101 -5.43 0.50 -7.18
CA PHE A 101 -6.59 0.18 -8.01
C PHE A 101 -6.76 1.17 -9.17
N VAL A 102 -6.66 2.47 -8.89
CA VAL A 102 -6.72 3.52 -9.92
C VAL A 102 -5.54 3.43 -10.89
N LEU A 103 -4.30 3.26 -10.37
CA LEU A 103 -3.10 3.12 -11.19
C LEU A 103 -3.18 1.87 -12.08
N SER A 104 -3.67 0.76 -11.56
CA SER A 104 -3.85 -0.49 -12.31
C SER A 104 -4.87 -0.30 -13.45
N ALA A 105 -6.00 0.31 -13.17
CA ALA A 105 -7.02 0.59 -14.19
C ALA A 105 -6.52 1.53 -15.29
N LEU A 106 -5.80 2.62 -14.91
CA LEU A 106 -5.38 3.66 -15.86
C LEU A 106 -4.13 3.29 -16.66
N TYR A 107 -3.10 2.77 -15.99
CA TYR A 107 -1.79 2.51 -16.61
C TYR A 107 -1.61 1.08 -17.10
N LEU A 108 -2.04 0.09 -16.30
CA LEU A 108 -1.94 -1.30 -16.72
C LEU A 108 -3.10 -1.72 -17.63
N ARG A 109 -4.17 -0.92 -17.71
CA ARG A 109 -5.40 -1.21 -18.45
C ARG A 109 -5.98 -2.57 -18.07
N GLU A 110 -5.88 -2.92 -16.79
CA GLU A 110 -6.51 -4.13 -16.27
C GLU A 110 -8.03 -3.95 -16.26
N ALA A 111 -8.76 -4.97 -16.67
CA ALA A 111 -10.22 -4.92 -16.69
C ALA A 111 -10.75 -4.88 -15.25
N VAL A 112 -11.43 -3.79 -14.92
CA VAL A 112 -12.07 -3.62 -13.61
C VAL A 112 -13.47 -4.20 -13.67
N THR A 113 -13.76 -5.15 -12.78
CA THR A 113 -15.10 -5.74 -12.67
C THR A 113 -16.02 -4.88 -11.81
N MET A 114 -17.34 -4.99 -12.03
CA MET A 114 -18.34 -4.28 -11.21
C MET A 114 -18.26 -4.63 -9.72
N SER A 115 -17.90 -5.87 -9.39
CA SER A 115 -17.69 -6.29 -8.00
C SER A 115 -16.48 -5.62 -7.36
N GLN A 116 -15.37 -5.43 -8.10
CA GLN A 116 -14.20 -4.70 -7.62
C GLN A 116 -14.51 -3.21 -7.39
N PHE A 117 -15.29 -2.61 -8.28
CA PHE A 117 -15.75 -1.22 -8.11
C PHE A 117 -16.63 -1.08 -6.87
N GLY A 118 -17.58 -1.99 -6.67
CA GLY A 118 -18.42 -2.06 -5.46
C GLY A 118 -17.59 -2.23 -4.18
N GLY A 119 -16.59 -3.12 -4.21
CA GLY A 119 -15.64 -3.32 -3.11
C GLY A 119 -14.84 -2.06 -2.77
N ALA A 120 -14.36 -1.34 -3.80
CA ALA A 120 -13.65 -0.07 -3.62
C ALA A 120 -14.53 1.00 -2.94
N LEU A 121 -15.81 1.10 -3.32
CA LEU A 121 -16.77 1.98 -2.65
C LEU A 121 -16.97 1.61 -1.18
N CYS A 122 -17.09 0.32 -0.86
CA CYS A 122 -17.22 -0.15 0.53
C CYS A 122 -15.97 0.24 1.36
N ILE A 123 -14.76 0.16 0.79
CA ILE A 123 -13.52 0.58 1.46
C ILE A 123 -13.55 2.08 1.76
N VAL A 124 -13.96 2.91 0.80
CA VAL A 124 -14.08 4.36 1.00
C VAL A 124 -15.07 4.69 2.12
N LEU A 125 -16.24 4.05 2.11
CA LEU A 125 -17.26 4.22 3.15
C LEU A 125 -16.75 3.77 4.52
N GLY A 126 -16.08 2.61 4.59
CA GLY A 126 -15.48 2.10 5.82
C GLY A 126 -14.43 3.04 6.40
N MET A 127 -13.54 3.57 5.57
CA MET A 127 -12.53 4.56 5.99
C MET A 127 -13.20 5.85 6.47
N TRP A 128 -14.21 6.34 5.78
CA TRP A 128 -14.94 7.54 6.20
C TRP A 128 -15.59 7.36 7.58
N LEU A 129 -16.18 6.19 7.85
CA LEU A 129 -16.75 5.88 9.16
C LEU A 129 -15.70 5.80 10.27
N LEU A 130 -14.51 5.29 9.98
CA LEU A 130 -13.41 5.20 10.95
C LEU A 130 -12.78 6.56 11.28
N LEU A 131 -12.84 7.51 10.35
CA LEU A 131 -12.27 8.86 10.53
C LEU A 131 -13.26 9.84 11.19
N ARG A 132 -14.52 9.45 11.34
CA ARG A 132 -15.58 10.28 11.93
C ARG A 132 -15.67 10.11 13.45
#